data_5d445dbfb490d6b9667e4c04d023da3a
#
_entry.id   5d445dbfb490d6b9667e4c04d023da3a
#
_cell.length_a   1.000
_cell.length_b   1.000
_cell.length_c   1.000
_cell.angle_alpha   90.00
_cell.angle_beta   90.00
_cell.angle_gamma   90.00
#
_symmetry.space_group_name_H-M   'P 1'
#
loop_
_entity.id
_entity.type
_entity.pdbx_description
1 polymer ?
#
loop_
_entity_poly.entity_id
_entity_poly.type
_entity_poly.pdbx_seq_one_letter_code
_entity_poly.pdbx_strand_id
1 'polypeptide(L)'
;GVYTFSKLMGGAMGGFFTVGGGSLLFLLVAGVIAGNFGPTQGIDTIYQSLLEQGQIVWGLVLFILHNALSGATIGMLGTFFTILFLNQFVGVAAPLSFYLLLTRLLTGFPIAENSIYWPSSWFSAVHTGSTVYQVFGEKALATLILCGVMCLLGIPVMRRRLRHA
;
A
#
# COMPACT_ATOMS: atom_id res chain seq x y z
N GLY A 1 -16.22 18.45 5.70
CA GLY A 1 -16.22 16.98 5.45
C GLY A 1 -15.81 16.63 4.05
N VAL A 2 -16.53 17.13 3.04
CA VAL A 2 -16.30 16.78 1.62
C VAL A 2 -14.88 17.15 1.16
N TYR A 3 -14.40 18.34 1.47
CA TYR A 3 -13.06 18.79 1.09
C TYR A 3 -11.94 17.89 1.65
N THR A 4 -12.03 17.53 2.93
CA THR A 4 -11.04 16.65 3.58
C THR A 4 -11.06 15.26 2.97
N PHE A 5 -12.25 14.72 2.75
CA PHE A 5 -12.43 13.43 2.11
C PHE A 5 -11.84 13.43 0.69
N SER A 6 -12.17 14.44 -0.13
CA SER A 6 -11.63 14.54 -1.50
C SER A 6 -10.10 14.64 -1.50
N LYS A 7 -9.50 15.36 -0.54
CA LYS A 7 -8.06 15.49 -0.43
C LYS A 7 -7.39 14.17 -0.04
N LEU A 8 -7.95 13.43 0.92
CA LEU A 8 -7.46 12.12 1.33
C LEU A 8 -7.62 11.10 0.21
N MET A 9 -8.77 11.07 -0.45
CA MET A 9 -8.99 10.19 -1.62
C MET A 9 -8.08 10.55 -2.79
N GLY A 10 -7.82 11.83 -3.02
CA GLY A 10 -6.85 12.28 -4.02
C GLY A 10 -5.44 11.75 -3.73
N GLY A 11 -5.01 11.77 -2.47
CA GLY A 11 -3.75 11.17 -2.04
C GLY A 11 -3.70 9.66 -2.25
N ALA A 12 -4.79 8.97 -1.89
CA ALA A 12 -4.90 7.52 -2.11
C ALA A 12 -4.84 7.17 -3.60
N MET A 13 -5.62 7.85 -4.44
CA MET A 13 -5.61 7.62 -5.89
C MET A 13 -4.28 7.99 -6.53
N GLY A 14 -3.67 9.12 -6.11
CA GLY A 14 -2.34 9.50 -6.57
C GLY A 14 -1.30 8.41 -6.27
N GLY A 15 -1.26 7.91 -5.04
CA GLY A 15 -0.39 6.80 -4.64
C GLY A 15 -0.69 5.51 -5.41
N PHE A 16 -1.97 5.17 -5.59
CA PHE A 16 -2.41 4.01 -6.33
C PHE A 16 -1.88 4.02 -7.78
N PHE A 17 -2.11 5.10 -8.52
CA PHE A 17 -1.66 5.19 -9.90
C PHE A 17 -0.15 5.33 -10.03
N THR A 18 0.52 6.03 -9.12
CA THR A 18 1.97 6.19 -9.17
C THR A 18 2.68 4.86 -8.94
N VAL A 19 2.32 4.13 -7.88
CA VAL A 19 2.98 2.85 -7.56
C VAL A 19 2.51 1.74 -8.48
N GLY A 20 1.21 1.67 -8.80
CA GLY A 20 0.68 0.70 -9.77
C GLY A 20 1.23 0.91 -11.17
N GLY A 21 1.25 2.15 -11.65
CA GLY A 21 1.86 2.51 -12.95
C GLY A 21 3.36 2.26 -12.98
N GLY A 22 4.08 2.60 -11.89
CA GLY A 22 5.49 2.29 -11.74
C GLY A 22 5.78 0.79 -11.79
N SER A 23 4.97 -0.02 -11.10
CA SER A 23 5.06 -1.49 -11.13
C SER A 23 4.79 -2.05 -12.52
N LEU A 24 3.82 -1.51 -13.24
CA LEU A 24 3.54 -1.90 -14.62
C LEU A 24 4.72 -1.59 -15.53
N LEU A 25 5.25 -0.36 -15.47
CA LEU A 25 6.42 0.05 -16.27
C LEU A 25 7.63 -0.81 -15.94
N PHE A 26 7.89 -1.07 -14.65
CA PHE A 26 8.97 -1.95 -14.23
C PHE A 26 8.85 -3.35 -14.83
N LEU A 27 7.67 -3.96 -14.78
CA LEU A 27 7.43 -5.29 -15.35
C LEU A 27 7.59 -5.30 -16.87
N LEU A 28 7.11 -4.27 -17.57
CA LEU A 28 7.30 -4.16 -19.03
C LEU A 28 8.78 -4.07 -19.39
N VAL A 29 9.54 -3.21 -18.71
CA VAL A 29 10.98 -3.06 -18.94
C VAL A 29 11.73 -4.35 -18.60
N ALA A 30 11.43 -4.95 -17.44
CA ALA A 30 12.05 -6.20 -17.01
C ALA A 30 11.74 -7.35 -17.98
N GLY A 31 10.49 -7.46 -18.45
CA GLY A 31 10.07 -8.46 -19.42
C GLY A 31 10.78 -8.31 -20.77
N VAL A 32 10.98 -7.07 -21.24
CA VAL A 32 11.74 -6.80 -22.47
C VAL A 32 13.22 -7.16 -22.30
N ILE A 33 13.83 -6.81 -21.16
CA ILE A 33 15.25 -7.08 -20.90
C ILE A 33 15.50 -8.57 -20.69
N ALA A 34 14.65 -9.23 -19.91
CA ALA A 34 14.79 -10.66 -19.60
C ALA A 34 14.32 -11.58 -20.74
N GLY A 35 13.60 -11.05 -21.72
CA GLY A 35 13.06 -11.81 -22.85
C GLY A 35 11.93 -12.79 -22.48
N ASN A 36 11.51 -12.83 -21.22
CA ASN A 36 10.38 -13.63 -20.76
C ASN A 36 9.78 -13.05 -19.49
N PHE A 37 8.52 -13.41 -19.21
CA PHE A 37 7.81 -13.14 -17.95
C PHE A 37 7.70 -14.40 -17.09
N GLY A 38 8.61 -15.35 -17.28
CA GLY A 38 8.62 -16.60 -16.51
C GLY A 38 8.99 -16.39 -15.03
N PRO A 39 8.79 -17.42 -14.20
CA PRO A 39 9.13 -17.36 -12.78
C PRO A 39 10.62 -17.10 -12.61
N THR A 40 10.97 -15.95 -12.05
CA THR A 40 12.35 -15.62 -11.70
C THR A 40 12.71 -16.37 -10.43
N GLN A 41 13.68 -17.27 -10.53
CA GLN A 41 14.24 -17.94 -9.36
C GLN A 41 14.76 -16.89 -8.37
N GLY A 42 14.22 -16.89 -7.16
CA GLY A 42 14.71 -16.05 -6.06
C GLY A 42 13.80 -14.88 -5.65
N ILE A 43 12.65 -14.68 -6.29
CA ILE A 43 11.63 -13.75 -5.79
C ILE A 43 10.42 -14.58 -5.35
N ASP A 44 10.41 -15.01 -4.10
CA ASP A 44 9.26 -15.66 -3.47
C ASP A 44 8.12 -14.66 -3.32
N THR A 45 7.44 -14.37 -4.41
CA THR A 45 6.17 -13.67 -4.35
C THR A 45 5.05 -14.67 -4.35
N ILE A 46 4.01 -14.39 -3.59
CA ILE A 46 2.80 -15.24 -3.55
C ILE A 46 2.19 -15.46 -4.95
N TYR A 47 2.43 -14.54 -5.88
CA TYR A 47 1.92 -14.60 -7.26
C TYR A 47 2.73 -15.56 -8.15
N GLN A 48 3.87 -16.07 -7.68
CA GLN A 48 4.69 -17.03 -8.42
C GLN A 48 3.92 -18.32 -8.68
N SER A 49 3.08 -18.75 -7.72
CA SER A 49 2.22 -19.93 -7.90
C SER A 49 1.26 -19.83 -9.09
N LEU A 50 0.78 -18.62 -9.41
CA LEU A 50 -0.05 -18.38 -10.60
C LEU A 50 0.79 -18.40 -11.89
N LEU A 51 2.00 -17.88 -11.84
CA LEU A 51 2.94 -17.93 -12.98
C LEU A 51 3.32 -19.36 -13.31
N GLU A 52 3.59 -20.19 -12.31
CA GLU A 52 3.90 -21.61 -12.45
C GLU A 52 2.72 -22.42 -13.01
N GLN A 53 1.49 -22.03 -12.71
CA GLN A 53 0.26 -22.60 -13.26
C GLN A 53 -0.05 -22.13 -14.70
N GLY A 54 0.83 -21.30 -15.30
CA GLY A 54 0.63 -20.74 -16.64
C GLY A 54 -0.35 -19.57 -16.69
N GLN A 55 -0.86 -19.08 -15.56
CA GLN A 55 -1.78 -17.93 -15.46
C GLN A 55 -1.00 -16.60 -15.39
N ILE A 56 -0.07 -16.40 -16.33
CA ILE A 56 0.90 -15.28 -16.30
C ILE A 56 0.19 -13.92 -16.23
N VAL A 57 -0.76 -13.68 -17.12
CA VAL A 57 -1.46 -12.38 -17.18
C VAL A 57 -2.17 -12.08 -15.87
N TRP A 58 -2.84 -13.08 -15.29
CA TRP A 58 -3.58 -12.90 -14.05
C TRP A 58 -2.67 -12.68 -12.85
N GLY A 59 -1.56 -13.40 -12.76
CA GLY A 59 -0.53 -13.20 -11.74
C GLY A 59 0.08 -11.79 -11.80
N LEU A 60 0.40 -11.29 -13.00
CA LEU A 60 0.93 -9.93 -13.19
C LEU A 60 -0.09 -8.85 -12.82
N VAL A 61 -1.35 -9.02 -13.21
CA VAL A 61 -2.43 -8.07 -12.86
C VAL A 61 -2.60 -7.99 -11.35
N LEU A 62 -2.68 -9.12 -10.65
CA LEU A 62 -2.81 -9.13 -9.18
C LEU A 62 -1.59 -8.54 -8.49
N PHE A 63 -0.38 -8.79 -8.98
CA PHE A 63 0.84 -8.18 -8.47
C PHE A 63 0.81 -6.64 -8.60
N ILE A 64 0.44 -6.12 -9.78
CA ILE A 64 0.33 -4.68 -10.01
C ILE A 64 -0.73 -4.06 -9.09
N LEU A 65 -1.90 -4.69 -8.97
CA LEU A 65 -2.98 -4.21 -8.10
C LEU A 65 -2.57 -4.23 -6.62
N HIS A 66 -1.84 -5.26 -6.17
CA HIS A 66 -1.33 -5.33 -4.81
C HIS A 66 -0.38 -4.17 -4.50
N ASN A 67 0.57 -3.89 -5.40
CA ASN A 67 1.46 -2.74 -5.28
C ASN A 67 0.71 -1.41 -5.33
N ALA A 68 -0.29 -1.29 -6.20
CA ALA A 68 -1.15 -0.12 -6.28
C ALA A 68 -1.92 0.14 -4.99
N LEU A 69 -2.44 -0.90 -4.32
CA LEU A 69 -3.07 -0.79 -3.00
C LEU A 69 -2.08 -0.32 -1.92
N SER A 70 -0.84 -0.81 -1.97
CA SER A 70 0.23 -0.31 -1.09
C SER A 70 0.50 1.18 -1.35
N GLY A 71 0.57 1.59 -2.61
CA GLY A 71 0.69 2.98 -3.01
C GLY A 71 -0.45 3.85 -2.52
N ALA A 72 -1.69 3.35 -2.59
CA ALA A 72 -2.87 4.06 -2.06
C ALA A 72 -2.74 4.31 -0.55
N THR A 73 -2.30 3.31 0.21
CA THR A 73 -2.07 3.44 1.65
C THR A 73 -1.01 4.49 1.96
N ILE A 74 0.13 4.45 1.27
CA ILE A 74 1.23 5.41 1.45
C ILE A 74 0.78 6.83 1.08
N GLY A 75 0.13 7.01 -0.08
CA GLY A 75 -0.34 8.31 -0.56
C GLY A 75 -1.38 8.93 0.36
N MET A 76 -2.30 8.12 0.86
CA MET A 76 -3.29 8.60 1.84
C MET A 76 -2.66 8.95 3.18
N LEU A 77 -1.72 8.14 3.67
CA LEU A 77 -0.98 8.40 4.90
C LEU A 77 -0.19 9.71 4.81
N GLY A 78 0.53 9.94 3.70
CA GLY A 78 1.24 11.19 3.45
C GLY A 78 0.31 12.39 3.46
N THR A 79 -0.83 12.30 2.78
CA THR A 79 -1.83 13.36 2.77
C THR A 79 -2.43 13.59 4.15
N PHE A 80 -2.70 12.53 4.91
CA PHE A 80 -3.20 12.61 6.28
C PHE A 80 -2.22 13.36 7.20
N PHE A 81 -0.94 13.03 7.16
CA PHE A 81 0.08 13.74 7.95
C PHE A 81 0.26 15.18 7.49
N THR A 82 0.16 15.47 6.19
CA THR A 82 0.16 16.85 5.68
C THR A 82 -1.02 17.65 6.23
N ILE A 83 -2.19 17.04 6.35
CA ILE A 83 -3.37 17.65 6.98
C ILE A 83 -3.12 17.90 8.47
N LEU A 84 -2.50 16.96 9.17
CA LEU A 84 -2.23 17.09 10.62
C LEU A 84 -1.22 18.21 10.92
N PHE A 85 -0.15 18.31 10.16
CA PHE A 85 0.99 19.17 10.49
C PHE A 85 1.13 20.42 9.60
N LEU A 86 0.34 20.54 8.53
CA LEU A 86 0.39 21.64 7.53
C LEU A 86 1.79 21.81 6.89
N ASN A 87 2.56 20.74 6.84
CA ASN A 87 3.92 20.75 6.30
C ASN A 87 4.09 19.62 5.28
N GLN A 88 4.48 19.97 4.06
CA GLN A 88 4.67 19.03 2.98
C GLN A 88 5.81 18.05 3.24
N PHE A 89 6.89 18.48 3.90
CA PHE A 89 8.00 17.59 4.28
C PHE A 89 7.55 16.51 5.25
N VAL A 90 6.67 16.85 6.18
CA VAL A 90 6.07 15.88 7.10
C VAL A 90 5.21 14.87 6.34
N GLY A 91 4.50 15.30 5.30
CA GLY A 91 3.71 14.41 4.45
C GLY A 91 4.55 13.31 3.77
N VAL A 92 5.82 13.59 3.46
CA VAL A 92 6.76 12.63 2.86
C VAL A 92 7.48 11.79 3.92
N ALA A 93 8.01 12.44 4.95
CA ALA A 93 8.83 11.77 5.98
C ALA A 93 8.00 10.96 6.99
N ALA A 94 6.80 11.44 7.36
CA ALA A 94 6.00 10.82 8.40
C ALA A 94 5.51 9.40 8.07
N PRO A 95 5.09 9.04 6.85
CA PRO A 95 4.74 7.67 6.52
C PRO A 95 5.87 6.69 6.78
N LEU A 96 7.11 7.05 6.40
CA LEU A 96 8.28 6.22 6.63
C LEU A 96 8.61 6.12 8.13
N SER A 97 8.60 7.25 8.83
CA SER A 97 8.84 7.29 10.28
C SER A 97 7.77 6.50 11.04
N PHE A 98 6.52 6.61 10.64
CA PHE A 98 5.41 5.87 11.22
C PHE A 98 5.57 4.35 10.98
N TYR A 99 5.96 3.95 9.77
CA TYR A 99 6.26 2.57 9.44
C TYR A 99 7.38 2.02 10.33
N LEU A 100 8.51 2.73 10.43
CA LEU A 100 9.66 2.31 11.25
C LEU A 100 9.29 2.22 12.74
N LEU A 101 8.55 3.21 13.25
CA LEU A 101 8.10 3.23 14.64
C LEU A 101 7.18 2.03 14.94
N LEU A 102 6.17 1.82 14.11
CA LEU A 102 5.24 0.69 14.25
C LEU A 102 5.95 -0.65 14.19
N THR A 103 6.86 -0.82 13.24
CA THR A 103 7.65 -2.05 13.12
C THR A 103 8.46 -2.30 14.39
N ARG A 104 9.08 -1.27 14.95
CA ARG A 104 9.84 -1.37 16.21
C ARG A 104 8.97 -1.65 17.42
N LEU A 105 7.82 -1.03 17.52
CA LEU A 105 6.87 -1.27 18.62
C LEU A 105 6.30 -2.70 18.58
N LEU A 106 6.04 -3.22 17.39
CA LEU A 106 5.43 -4.54 17.22
C LEU A 106 6.43 -5.70 17.34
N THR A 107 7.74 -5.46 17.27
CA THR A 107 8.75 -6.51 17.46
C THR A 107 8.69 -7.22 18.83
N GLY A 108 8.04 -6.60 19.81
CA GLY A 108 7.80 -7.22 21.13
C GLY A 108 6.51 -8.06 21.23
N PHE A 109 5.70 -8.12 20.18
CA PHE A 109 4.45 -8.86 20.20
C PHE A 109 4.58 -10.19 19.43
N PRO A 110 3.89 -11.26 19.83
CA PRO A 110 3.90 -12.56 19.16
C PRO A 110 3.07 -12.55 17.86
N ILE A 111 3.30 -11.56 17.00
CA ILE A 111 2.65 -11.45 15.69
C ILE A 111 3.64 -11.96 14.66
N ALA A 112 3.20 -12.90 13.83
CA ALA A 112 4.04 -13.40 12.75
C ALA A 112 4.42 -12.25 11.79
N GLU A 113 5.71 -12.12 11.48
CA GLU A 113 6.25 -11.04 10.63
C GLU A 113 5.63 -11.00 9.23
N ASN A 114 5.10 -12.13 8.78
CA ASN A 114 4.43 -12.29 7.48
C ASN A 114 2.90 -12.14 7.57
N SER A 115 2.38 -11.78 8.75
CA SER A 115 0.95 -11.54 8.95
C SER A 115 0.51 -10.23 8.33
N ILE A 116 -0.77 -10.14 7.91
CA ILE A 116 -1.38 -8.88 7.46
C ILE A 116 -1.35 -7.79 8.52
N TYR A 117 -1.26 -8.16 9.79
CA TYR A 117 -1.17 -7.22 10.91
C TYR A 117 0.23 -6.62 11.07
N TRP A 118 1.23 -7.15 10.35
CA TRP A 118 2.57 -6.62 10.38
C TRP A 118 2.70 -5.41 9.43
N PRO A 119 3.30 -4.29 9.86
CA PRO A 119 3.35 -3.06 9.05
C PRO A 119 4.01 -3.23 7.68
N SER A 120 4.98 -4.14 7.55
CA SER A 120 5.62 -4.39 6.25
C SER A 120 4.63 -4.89 5.19
N SER A 121 3.62 -5.66 5.59
CA SER A 121 2.60 -6.15 4.66
C SER A 121 1.73 -5.03 4.06
N TRP A 122 1.63 -3.88 4.73
CA TRP A 122 0.87 -2.73 4.24
C TRP A 122 1.58 -2.01 3.09
N PHE A 123 2.91 -2.12 3.03
CA PHE A 123 3.78 -1.39 2.11
C PHE A 123 4.47 -2.28 1.09
N SER A 124 4.41 -3.59 1.22
CA SER A 124 5.08 -4.54 0.34
C SER A 124 4.10 -5.57 -0.24
N ALA A 125 4.51 -6.16 -1.37
CA ALA A 125 3.80 -7.28 -1.99
C ALA A 125 4.27 -8.65 -1.45
N VAL A 126 5.21 -8.66 -0.51
CA VAL A 126 5.72 -9.88 0.10
C VAL A 126 4.75 -10.31 1.20
N HIS A 127 4.10 -11.43 0.99
CA HIS A 127 3.12 -11.96 1.94
C HIS A 127 3.11 -13.48 1.89
N THR A 128 3.11 -14.12 3.03
CA THR A 128 2.97 -15.56 3.14
C THR A 128 1.55 -15.87 3.61
N GLY A 129 0.69 -16.18 2.70
CA GLY A 129 -0.68 -16.60 2.95
C GLY A 129 -0.99 -17.94 2.32
N SER A 130 -2.11 -18.54 2.69
CA SER A 130 -2.50 -19.87 2.23
C SER A 130 -2.93 -19.92 0.76
N THR A 131 -3.49 -18.83 0.23
CA THR A 131 -3.88 -18.71 -1.19
C THR A 131 -3.69 -17.29 -1.70
N VAL A 132 -3.40 -17.14 -2.99
CA VAL A 132 -3.19 -15.84 -3.66
C VAL A 132 -4.40 -14.91 -3.49
N TYR A 133 -5.60 -15.44 -3.67
CA TYR A 133 -6.84 -14.67 -3.58
C TYR A 133 -7.14 -14.22 -2.16
N GLN A 134 -6.84 -15.05 -1.18
CA GLN A 134 -7.00 -14.70 0.23
C GLN A 134 -6.08 -13.55 0.60
N VAL A 135 -4.80 -13.63 0.23
CA VAL A 135 -3.83 -12.57 0.52
C VAL A 135 -4.22 -11.26 -0.16
N PHE A 136 -4.66 -11.31 -1.41
CA PHE A 136 -5.13 -10.12 -2.10
C PHE A 136 -6.38 -9.52 -1.44
N GLY A 137 -7.34 -10.35 -1.05
CA GLY A 137 -8.55 -9.94 -0.33
C GLY A 137 -8.25 -9.30 1.02
N GLU A 138 -7.37 -9.90 1.79
CA GLU A 138 -6.90 -9.37 3.08
C GLU A 138 -6.18 -8.02 2.91
N LYS A 139 -5.33 -7.91 1.88
CA LYS A 139 -4.66 -6.64 1.54
C LYS A 139 -5.64 -5.54 1.17
N ALA A 140 -6.62 -5.84 0.32
CA ALA A 140 -7.66 -4.90 -0.07
C ALA A 140 -8.48 -4.45 1.15
N LEU A 141 -8.86 -5.40 2.00
CA LEU A 141 -9.61 -5.12 3.24
C LEU A 141 -8.80 -4.24 4.20
N ALA A 142 -7.52 -4.57 4.42
CA ALA A 142 -6.64 -3.77 5.29
C ALA A 142 -6.48 -2.34 4.74
N THR A 143 -6.28 -2.19 3.43
CA THR A 143 -6.20 -0.87 2.79
C THR A 143 -7.49 -0.07 3.00
N LEU A 144 -8.66 -0.68 2.82
CA LEU A 144 -9.95 -0.03 3.04
C LEU A 144 -10.15 0.38 4.49
N ILE A 145 -9.80 -0.48 5.45
CA ILE A 145 -9.90 -0.18 6.89
C ILE A 145 -8.99 1.00 7.24
N LEU A 146 -7.73 0.97 6.81
CA LEU A 146 -6.78 2.07 7.05
C LEU A 146 -7.26 3.38 6.44
N CYS A 147 -7.75 3.35 5.21
CA CYS A 147 -8.36 4.51 4.56
C CYS A 147 -9.56 5.04 5.34
N GLY A 148 -10.43 4.16 5.80
CA GLY A 148 -11.58 4.53 6.64
C GLY A 148 -11.16 5.20 7.95
N VAL A 149 -10.19 4.63 8.64
CA VAL A 149 -9.65 5.20 9.90
C VAL A 149 -9.04 6.59 9.66
N MET A 150 -8.23 6.75 8.62
CA MET A 150 -7.64 8.06 8.27
C MET A 150 -8.71 9.11 7.92
N CYS A 151 -9.78 8.72 7.24
CA CYS A 151 -10.92 9.60 6.98
C CYS A 151 -11.62 10.01 8.27
N LEU A 152 -11.90 9.05 9.16
CA LEU A 152 -12.58 9.30 10.44
C LEU A 152 -11.76 10.23 11.34
N LEU A 153 -10.44 10.09 11.36
CA LEU A 153 -9.55 10.94 12.15
C LEU A 153 -9.27 12.30 11.48
N GLY A 154 -9.14 12.34 10.16
CA GLY A 154 -8.80 13.56 9.41
C GLY A 154 -9.95 14.57 9.32
N ILE A 155 -11.20 14.10 9.21
CA ILE A 155 -12.37 14.98 9.09
C ILE A 155 -12.54 15.93 10.30
N PRO A 156 -12.53 15.46 11.57
CA PRO A 156 -12.68 16.34 12.71
C PRO A 156 -11.53 17.33 12.88
N VAL A 157 -10.31 16.92 12.57
CA VAL A 157 -9.12 17.81 12.62
C VAL A 157 -9.29 19.00 11.67
N MET A 158 -9.67 18.75 10.43
CA MET A 158 -9.91 19.80 9.45
C MET A 158 -11.13 20.66 9.79
N ARG A 159 -12.19 20.08 10.34
CA ARG A 159 -13.36 20.84 10.79
C ARG A 159 -13.00 21.86 11.89
N ARG A 160 -12.16 21.46 12.85
CA ARG A 160 -11.68 22.38 13.90
C ARG A 160 -10.88 23.53 13.29
N ARG A 161 -9.98 23.25 12.36
CA ARG A 161 -9.14 24.28 11.71
C ARG A 161 -9.94 25.30 10.89
N LEU A 162 -10.90 24.82 10.11
CA LEU A 162 -11.77 25.69 9.31
C LEU A 162 -12.72 26.58 10.15
N ARG A 163 -12.91 26.26 11.44
CA ARG A 163 -13.67 27.10 12.37
C ARG A 163 -12.84 28.21 13.02
N HIS A 164 -11.53 28.08 12.99
CA HIS A 164 -10.59 29.03 13.60
C HIS A 164 -9.77 29.82 12.57
N ALA A 165 -9.99 29.57 11.27
CA ALA A 165 -9.47 30.36 10.16
C ALA A 165 -10.52 31.34 9.65
#